data_4019e6f483bd496c7d1bd354000f9c57
#
_entry.id   4019e6f483bd496c7d1bd354000f9c57
#
_cell.length_a   1.000
_cell.length_b   1.000
_cell.length_c   1.000
_cell.angle_alpha   90.00
_cell.angle_beta   90.00
_cell.angle_gamma   90.00
#
_symmetry.space_group_name_H-M   'P 1'
#
loop_
_entity.id
_entity.type
_entity.pdbx_description
1 polymer ?
#
loop_
_entity_poly.entity_id
_entity_poly.type
_entity_poly.pdbx_seq_one_letter_code
_entity_poly.pdbx_strand_id
1 'polypeptide(L)'
;MEKTRVARLRGDLSQVEGEFAATRVEGETLENLEGTLSSARQSLTEEMKRLLGSDFRRSVDQPIGGIPVDSEYVIFIVDTSGSMQTFSWQRAQQKMREVLDIYPKVKGIQVMDDEGGYMFGEYRGKWIPDSPARRKAILDVFRRWQSFSNSSPVEGIVAAIRTFYSPENRISIYVFGDEFTGSSIQEVVDTVERINRKDRSGQPRVRIHAIGFPLGPNVPQYTSVRFATLMRILCARNGGTFVGLTDDSFGGGRRG
;
A
#
# COMPACT_ATOMS: atom_id res chain seq x y z
N MET A 1 9.52 -39.45 48.17
CA MET A 1 8.90 -38.13 47.94
C MET A 1 9.90 -37.03 47.57
N GLU A 2 11.05 -36.89 48.24
CA GLU A 2 12.04 -35.84 47.88
C GLU A 2 12.67 -36.00 46.50
N LYS A 3 13.04 -37.22 46.08
CA LYS A 3 13.64 -37.48 44.75
C LYS A 3 12.72 -37.10 43.61
N THR A 4 11.41 -37.29 43.74
CA THR A 4 10.41 -36.91 42.73
C THR A 4 10.22 -35.42 42.66
N ARG A 5 10.34 -34.72 43.79
CA ARG A 5 10.26 -33.25 43.85
C ARG A 5 11.48 -32.59 43.23
N VAL A 6 12.67 -33.14 43.46
CA VAL A 6 13.92 -32.66 42.85
C VAL A 6 13.93 -32.90 41.35
N ALA A 7 13.42 -34.03 40.85
CA ALA A 7 13.32 -34.28 39.42
C ALA A 7 12.37 -33.31 38.72
N ARG A 8 11.22 -32.99 39.35
CA ARG A 8 10.26 -32.02 38.83
C ARG A 8 10.84 -30.62 38.79
N LEU A 9 11.49 -30.16 39.86
CA LEU A 9 12.15 -28.85 39.92
C LEU A 9 13.29 -28.70 38.89
N ARG A 10 14.01 -29.79 38.58
CA ARG A 10 15.02 -29.78 37.51
C ARG A 10 14.39 -29.68 36.11
N GLY A 11 13.23 -30.33 35.90
CA GLY A 11 12.48 -30.21 34.66
C GLY A 11 11.95 -28.80 34.45
N ASP A 12 11.35 -28.21 35.48
CA ASP A 12 10.81 -26.83 35.45
C ASP A 12 11.95 -25.83 35.24
N LEU A 13 13.12 -26.01 35.85
CA LEU A 13 14.29 -25.14 35.65
C LEU A 13 14.80 -25.24 34.21
N SER A 14 14.92 -26.43 33.63
CA SER A 14 15.38 -26.62 32.26
C SER A 14 14.41 -26.02 31.23
N GLN A 15 13.10 -26.07 31.52
CA GLN A 15 12.10 -25.43 30.67
C GLN A 15 12.22 -23.91 30.72
N VAL A 16 12.35 -23.32 31.91
CA VAL A 16 12.54 -21.86 32.08
C VAL A 16 13.84 -21.39 31.45
N GLU A 17 14.92 -22.13 31.56
CA GLU A 17 16.19 -21.83 30.90
C GLU A 17 16.06 -21.87 29.36
N GLY A 18 15.29 -22.83 28.83
CA GLY A 18 15.00 -22.93 27.38
C GLY A 18 14.15 -21.76 26.88
N GLU A 19 13.11 -21.37 27.61
CA GLU A 19 12.27 -20.22 27.30
C GLU A 19 13.05 -18.90 27.36
N PHE A 20 13.93 -18.75 28.36
CA PHE A 20 14.79 -17.58 28.49
C PHE A 20 15.81 -17.48 27.35
N ALA A 21 16.40 -18.61 26.94
CA ALA A 21 17.32 -18.65 25.82
C ALA A 21 16.61 -18.30 24.48
N ALA A 22 15.39 -18.81 24.27
CA ALA A 22 14.59 -18.49 23.09
C ALA A 22 14.23 -17.00 23.04
N THR A 23 13.77 -16.43 24.16
CA THR A 23 13.44 -14.99 24.27
C THR A 23 14.65 -14.10 24.03
N ARG A 24 15.84 -14.53 24.47
CA ARG A 24 17.09 -13.81 24.24
C ARG A 24 17.48 -13.81 22.76
N VAL A 25 17.35 -14.94 22.08
CA VAL A 25 17.59 -15.04 20.63
C VAL A 25 16.60 -14.20 19.83
N GLU A 26 15.33 -14.18 20.23
CA GLU A 26 14.32 -13.28 19.64
C GLU A 26 14.66 -11.80 19.85
N GLY A 27 15.13 -11.43 21.06
CA GLY A 27 15.59 -10.07 21.34
C GLY A 27 16.78 -9.64 20.48
N GLU A 28 17.80 -10.49 20.37
CA GLU A 28 18.99 -10.24 19.54
C GLU A 28 18.64 -10.17 18.04
N THR A 29 17.66 -10.96 17.58
CA THR A 29 17.16 -10.88 16.19
C THR A 29 16.37 -9.61 15.93
N LEU A 30 15.57 -9.13 16.88
CA LEU A 30 14.84 -7.86 16.79
C LEU A 30 15.79 -6.67 16.77
N GLU A 31 16.80 -6.62 17.64
CA GLU A 31 17.82 -5.56 17.65
C GLU A 31 18.63 -5.52 16.35
N ASN A 32 19.01 -6.68 15.80
CA ASN A 32 19.66 -6.78 14.50
C ASN A 32 18.77 -6.33 13.35
N LEU A 33 17.46 -6.64 13.42
CA LEU A 33 16.47 -6.21 12.43
C LEU A 33 16.26 -4.68 12.49
N GLU A 34 16.16 -4.13 13.68
CA GLU A 34 16.06 -2.66 13.88
C GLU A 34 17.32 -1.94 13.40
N GLY A 35 18.50 -2.47 13.68
CA GLY A 35 19.77 -1.95 13.18
C GLY A 35 19.84 -1.99 11.65
N THR A 36 19.42 -3.09 11.04
CA THR A 36 19.38 -3.26 9.59
C THR A 36 18.35 -2.33 8.94
N LEU A 37 17.18 -2.17 9.55
CA LEU A 37 16.15 -1.23 9.10
C LEU A 37 16.59 0.23 9.24
N SER A 38 17.27 0.56 10.32
CA SER A 38 17.83 1.91 10.53
C SER A 38 18.90 2.22 9.48
N SER A 39 19.82 1.30 9.24
CA SER A 39 20.88 1.44 8.22
C SER A 39 20.29 1.50 6.80
N ALA A 40 19.28 0.69 6.49
CA ALA A 40 18.57 0.74 5.21
C ALA A 40 17.80 2.06 5.02
N ARG A 41 17.20 2.59 6.08
CA ARG A 41 16.57 3.92 6.07
C ARG A 41 17.57 5.03 5.80
N GLN A 42 18.75 4.95 6.44
CA GLN A 42 19.80 5.97 6.31
C GLN A 42 20.40 5.94 4.90
N SER A 43 20.73 4.75 4.37
CA SER A 43 21.24 4.60 3.00
C SER A 43 20.20 5.03 1.95
N LEU A 44 18.92 4.71 2.14
CA LEU A 44 17.84 5.15 1.25
C LEU A 44 17.65 6.68 1.28
N THR A 45 17.82 7.30 2.46
CA THR A 45 17.74 8.76 2.61
C THR A 45 18.92 9.44 1.92
N GLU A 46 20.11 8.88 2.00
CA GLU A 46 21.31 9.38 1.32
C GLU A 46 21.25 9.18 -0.19
N GLU A 47 20.74 8.03 -0.63
CA GLU A 47 20.54 7.75 -2.05
C GLU A 47 19.43 8.64 -2.66
N MET A 48 18.34 8.89 -1.94
CA MET A 48 17.34 9.88 -2.33
C MET A 48 17.91 11.30 -2.41
N LYS A 49 18.75 11.72 -1.46
CA LYS A 49 19.45 13.01 -1.54
C LYS A 49 20.41 13.09 -2.72
N ARG A 50 21.08 11.99 -3.06
CA ARG A 50 21.99 11.87 -4.20
C ARG A 50 21.27 11.92 -5.55
N LEU A 51 20.11 11.28 -5.65
CA LEU A 51 19.29 11.22 -6.87
C LEU A 51 18.46 12.48 -7.11
N LEU A 52 18.05 13.18 -6.05
CA LEU A 52 17.24 14.40 -6.14
C LEU A 52 18.09 15.69 -6.25
N GLY A 53 19.41 15.61 -6.02
CA GLY A 53 20.30 16.75 -6.06
C GLY A 53 19.99 17.79 -4.97
N SER A 54 20.94 18.72 -4.72
CA SER A 54 20.77 19.81 -3.75
C SER A 54 19.79 20.90 -4.21
N ASP A 55 19.23 20.80 -5.41
CA ASP A 55 18.38 21.81 -6.07
C ASP A 55 16.91 21.44 -6.17
N PHE A 56 16.36 20.70 -5.22
CA PHE A 56 14.91 20.54 -5.13
C PHE A 56 14.27 21.86 -4.67
N ARG A 57 14.22 22.84 -5.58
CA ARG A 57 13.34 24.01 -5.45
C ARG A 57 11.91 23.56 -5.75
N ARG A 58 11.05 23.55 -4.74
CA ARG A 58 9.60 23.41 -4.91
C ARG A 58 9.14 24.44 -5.97
N SER A 59 8.75 23.96 -7.13
CA SER A 59 7.95 24.74 -8.07
C SER A 59 6.60 25.02 -7.41
N VAL A 60 6.18 26.27 -7.40
CA VAL A 60 4.93 26.75 -6.74
C VAL A 60 3.66 26.18 -7.42
N ASP A 61 3.80 25.55 -8.58
CA ASP A 61 2.71 24.96 -9.38
C ASP A 61 2.58 23.43 -9.23
N GLN A 62 3.26 22.79 -8.27
CA GLN A 62 3.04 21.35 -8.04
C GLN A 62 1.93 21.14 -7.01
N PRO A 63 0.85 20.43 -7.40
CA PRO A 63 -0.23 20.15 -6.49
C PRO A 63 0.22 19.28 -5.32
N ILE A 64 -0.53 19.39 -4.24
CA ILE A 64 -0.35 18.79 -2.91
C ILE A 64 0.18 17.35 -2.99
N GLY A 65 1.39 17.13 -2.46
CA GLY A 65 1.98 15.79 -2.33
C GLY A 65 2.79 15.28 -3.52
N GLY A 66 3.11 16.11 -4.53
CA GLY A 66 3.93 15.70 -5.68
C GLY A 66 3.23 14.75 -6.66
N ILE A 67 1.91 14.64 -6.60
CA ILE A 67 1.09 13.83 -7.51
C ILE A 67 0.74 14.68 -8.73
N PRO A 68 1.16 14.32 -9.95
CA PRO A 68 0.73 15.02 -11.16
C PRO A 68 -0.77 14.80 -11.41
N VAL A 69 -1.54 15.89 -11.53
CA VAL A 69 -3.01 15.87 -11.68
C VAL A 69 -3.37 16.11 -13.17
N ASP A 70 -2.75 15.36 -14.06
CA ASP A 70 -2.96 15.49 -15.52
C ASP A 70 -3.73 14.30 -16.12
N SER A 71 -4.20 13.38 -15.30
CA SER A 71 -4.92 12.20 -15.77
C SER A 71 -6.38 12.49 -16.10
N GLU A 72 -6.83 11.90 -17.19
CA GLU A 72 -8.21 12.01 -17.69
C GLU A 72 -9.11 10.92 -17.10
N TYR A 73 -8.51 9.83 -16.64
CA TYR A 73 -9.20 8.67 -16.07
C TYR A 73 -8.50 8.24 -14.78
N VAL A 74 -9.28 7.84 -13.79
CA VAL A 74 -8.79 7.40 -12.49
C VAL A 74 -9.35 6.03 -12.16
N ILE A 75 -8.47 5.10 -11.77
CA ILE A 75 -8.85 3.76 -11.29
C ILE A 75 -8.37 3.63 -9.85
N PHE A 76 -9.28 3.24 -8.95
CA PHE A 76 -8.93 2.82 -7.61
C PHE A 76 -8.86 1.30 -7.57
N ILE A 77 -7.76 0.77 -7.05
CA ILE A 77 -7.59 -0.64 -6.73
C ILE A 77 -7.47 -0.72 -5.22
N VAL A 78 -8.40 -1.39 -4.59
CA VAL A 78 -8.54 -1.39 -3.13
C VAL A 78 -8.37 -2.79 -2.60
N ASP A 79 -7.41 -2.94 -1.71
CA ASP A 79 -7.28 -4.13 -0.88
C ASP A 79 -8.52 -4.26 0.02
N THR A 80 -9.24 -5.35 -0.14
CA THR A 80 -10.47 -5.65 0.59
C THR A 80 -10.28 -6.73 1.65
N SER A 81 -9.03 -6.96 2.06
CA SER A 81 -8.66 -7.90 3.13
C SER A 81 -9.30 -7.56 4.48
N GLY A 82 -9.30 -8.53 5.37
CA GLY A 82 -9.86 -8.38 6.72
C GLY A 82 -9.17 -7.30 7.56
N SER A 83 -7.86 -7.10 7.40
CA SER A 83 -7.09 -6.04 8.06
C SER A 83 -7.56 -4.65 7.62
N MET A 84 -7.66 -4.42 6.31
CA MET A 84 -8.18 -3.18 5.75
C MET A 84 -9.61 -2.90 6.19
N GLN A 85 -10.50 -3.89 6.15
CA GLN A 85 -11.89 -3.77 6.57
C GLN A 85 -12.02 -3.40 8.05
N THR A 86 -11.18 -4.00 8.90
CA THR A 86 -11.26 -3.82 10.36
C THR A 86 -10.62 -2.51 10.83
N PHE A 87 -9.46 -2.15 10.29
CA PHE A 87 -8.64 -1.08 10.87
C PHE A 87 -8.54 0.18 10.01
N SER A 88 -8.66 0.06 8.69
CA SER A 88 -8.30 1.14 7.78
C SER A 88 -9.42 1.60 6.84
N TRP A 89 -10.59 0.94 6.84
CA TRP A 89 -11.66 1.19 5.87
C TRP A 89 -12.18 2.63 5.85
N GLN A 90 -12.40 3.20 7.02
CA GLN A 90 -12.85 4.59 7.13
C GLN A 90 -11.80 5.57 6.58
N ARG A 91 -10.51 5.32 6.87
CA ARG A 91 -9.41 6.13 6.34
C ARG A 91 -9.27 5.95 4.83
N ALA A 92 -9.47 4.75 4.31
CA ALA A 92 -9.47 4.48 2.87
C ALA A 92 -10.58 5.25 2.16
N GLN A 93 -11.79 5.31 2.74
CA GLN A 93 -12.88 6.12 2.22
C GLN A 93 -12.54 7.62 2.21
N GLN A 94 -11.93 8.10 3.28
CA GLN A 94 -11.49 9.50 3.35
C GLN A 94 -10.43 9.79 2.28
N LYS A 95 -9.43 8.91 2.13
CA LYS A 95 -8.37 9.08 1.13
C LYS A 95 -8.89 8.98 -0.31
N MET A 96 -9.85 8.12 -0.58
CA MET A 96 -10.53 8.08 -1.88
C MET A 96 -11.23 9.40 -2.19
N ARG A 97 -11.92 9.99 -1.21
CA ARG A 97 -12.53 11.32 -1.35
C ARG A 97 -11.47 12.38 -1.65
N GLU A 98 -10.40 12.43 -0.86
CA GLU A 98 -9.30 13.38 -1.05
C GLU A 98 -8.67 13.27 -2.45
N VAL A 99 -8.46 12.04 -2.94
CA VAL A 99 -7.96 11.83 -4.31
C VAL A 99 -8.97 12.31 -5.35
N LEU A 100 -10.26 12.03 -5.19
CA LEU A 100 -11.30 12.52 -6.11
C LEU A 100 -11.39 14.05 -6.10
N ASP A 101 -11.19 14.69 -4.94
CA ASP A 101 -11.26 16.14 -4.80
C ASP A 101 -10.05 16.86 -5.44
N ILE A 102 -8.89 16.19 -5.55
CA ILE A 102 -7.72 16.71 -6.28
C ILE A 102 -8.03 16.86 -7.78
N TYR A 103 -8.88 15.99 -8.34
CA TYR A 103 -9.28 16.04 -9.73
C TYR A 103 -10.59 16.81 -9.88
N PRO A 104 -10.56 18.06 -10.39
CA PRO A 104 -11.79 18.85 -10.51
C PRO A 104 -12.81 18.19 -11.44
N LYS A 105 -12.33 17.51 -12.50
CA LYS A 105 -13.14 16.72 -13.42
C LYS A 105 -12.26 15.72 -14.15
N VAL A 106 -12.74 14.47 -14.25
CA VAL A 106 -12.15 13.44 -15.10
C VAL A 106 -13.18 12.93 -16.13
N LYS A 107 -12.75 12.20 -17.14
CA LYS A 107 -13.66 11.58 -18.12
C LYS A 107 -14.34 10.34 -17.56
N GLY A 108 -13.62 9.58 -16.73
CA GLY A 108 -14.15 8.36 -16.13
C GLY A 108 -13.40 7.93 -14.89
N ILE A 109 -14.13 7.25 -14.02
CA ILE A 109 -13.64 6.67 -12.77
C ILE A 109 -13.92 5.16 -12.82
N GLN A 110 -13.08 4.37 -12.16
CA GLN A 110 -13.36 2.97 -11.89
C GLN A 110 -12.90 2.60 -10.47
N VAL A 111 -13.59 1.67 -9.82
CA VAL A 111 -13.22 1.11 -8.53
C VAL A 111 -13.25 -0.41 -8.61
N MET A 112 -12.11 -1.02 -8.29
CA MET A 112 -11.90 -2.44 -8.35
C MET A 112 -11.28 -2.92 -7.03
N ASP A 113 -11.49 -4.18 -6.67
CA ASP A 113 -10.69 -4.81 -5.63
C ASP A 113 -9.32 -5.23 -6.18
N ASP A 114 -8.46 -5.65 -5.29
CA ASP A 114 -7.09 -6.07 -5.60
C ASP A 114 -7.03 -7.39 -6.39
N GLU A 115 -8.11 -8.18 -6.42
CA GLU A 115 -8.23 -9.38 -7.27
C GLU A 115 -8.80 -9.08 -8.67
N GLY A 116 -9.20 -7.82 -8.94
CA GLY A 116 -9.75 -7.38 -10.23
C GLY A 116 -11.26 -7.42 -10.33
N GLY A 117 -11.96 -7.65 -9.22
CA GLY A 117 -13.42 -7.52 -9.13
C GLY A 117 -13.85 -6.05 -9.20
N TYR A 118 -15.08 -5.82 -9.66
CA TYR A 118 -15.62 -4.46 -9.84
C TYR A 118 -16.61 -4.12 -8.72
N MET A 119 -16.45 -2.95 -8.11
CA MET A 119 -17.40 -2.47 -7.11
C MET A 119 -18.81 -2.26 -7.70
N PHE A 120 -18.90 -1.85 -8.98
CA PHE A 120 -20.15 -1.72 -9.72
C PHE A 120 -20.18 -2.70 -10.87
N GLY A 121 -20.97 -3.76 -10.75
CA GLY A 121 -21.08 -4.84 -11.75
C GLY A 121 -21.56 -4.36 -13.13
N GLU A 122 -22.45 -3.36 -13.18
CA GLU A 122 -22.96 -2.76 -14.41
C GLU A 122 -21.89 -1.98 -15.20
N TYR A 123 -20.82 -1.56 -14.54
CA TYR A 123 -19.65 -0.90 -15.15
C TYR A 123 -18.46 -1.84 -15.34
N ARG A 124 -18.67 -3.15 -15.35
CA ARG A 124 -17.59 -4.11 -15.65
C ARG A 124 -17.01 -3.83 -17.03
N GLY A 125 -15.69 -3.56 -17.07
CA GLY A 125 -14.98 -3.22 -18.30
C GLY A 125 -15.37 -1.88 -18.93
N LYS A 126 -16.10 -1.01 -18.21
CA LYS A 126 -16.56 0.29 -18.68
C LYS A 126 -16.19 1.37 -17.66
N TRP A 127 -16.03 2.58 -18.14
CA TRP A 127 -15.84 3.73 -17.28
C TRP A 127 -17.15 4.19 -16.64
N ILE A 128 -17.10 4.54 -15.36
CA ILE A 128 -18.16 5.30 -14.69
C ILE A 128 -17.94 6.77 -15.09
N PRO A 129 -18.85 7.39 -15.87
CA PRO A 129 -18.69 8.80 -16.25
C PRO A 129 -18.70 9.70 -15.03
N ASP A 130 -17.79 10.67 -14.96
CA ASP A 130 -17.65 11.55 -13.81
C ASP A 130 -18.82 12.53 -13.68
N SER A 131 -19.39 12.58 -12.48
CA SER A 131 -20.33 13.62 -12.06
C SER A 131 -20.38 13.69 -10.53
N PRO A 132 -20.81 14.81 -9.94
CA PRO A 132 -20.94 14.93 -8.48
C PRO A 132 -21.82 13.83 -7.87
N ALA A 133 -22.93 13.47 -8.55
CA ALA A 133 -23.83 12.42 -8.10
C ALA A 133 -23.16 11.03 -8.12
N ARG A 134 -22.36 10.74 -9.15
CA ARG A 134 -21.63 9.46 -9.25
C ARG A 134 -20.47 9.37 -8.27
N ARG A 135 -19.72 10.47 -8.05
CA ARG A 135 -18.70 10.53 -6.99
C ARG A 135 -19.31 10.25 -5.63
N LYS A 136 -20.46 10.86 -5.34
CA LYS A 136 -21.21 10.57 -4.10
C LYS A 136 -21.62 9.10 -4.03
N ALA A 137 -22.18 8.54 -5.09
CA ALA A 137 -22.60 7.13 -5.13
C ALA A 137 -21.39 6.19 -4.93
N ILE A 138 -20.23 6.48 -5.54
CA ILE A 138 -18.99 5.73 -5.35
C ILE A 138 -18.62 5.69 -3.87
N LEU A 139 -18.58 6.85 -3.18
CA LEU A 139 -18.22 6.93 -1.77
C LEU A 139 -19.27 6.28 -0.85
N ASP A 140 -20.56 6.38 -1.19
CA ASP A 140 -21.66 5.76 -0.43
C ASP A 140 -21.66 4.22 -0.55
N VAL A 141 -21.36 3.69 -1.73
CA VAL A 141 -21.22 2.24 -1.95
C VAL A 141 -19.93 1.73 -1.31
N PHE A 142 -18.81 2.44 -1.51
CA PHE A 142 -17.52 2.07 -0.92
C PHE A 142 -17.60 1.88 0.59
N ARG A 143 -18.31 2.74 1.30
CA ARG A 143 -18.48 2.63 2.77
C ARG A 143 -19.05 1.27 3.22
N ARG A 144 -19.86 0.63 2.39
CA ARG A 144 -20.56 -0.64 2.66
C ARG A 144 -20.06 -1.79 1.81
N TRP A 145 -19.07 -1.53 0.97
CA TRP A 145 -18.53 -2.54 0.08
C TRP A 145 -17.78 -3.59 0.90
N GLN A 146 -18.24 -4.83 0.78
CA GLN A 146 -17.64 -6.00 1.36
C GLN A 146 -17.22 -6.92 0.23
N SER A 147 -15.94 -7.02 0.04
CA SER A 147 -15.27 -8.03 -0.76
C SER A 147 -14.20 -8.66 0.12
N PHE A 148 -13.74 -9.83 -0.21
CA PHE A 148 -12.66 -10.49 0.53
C PHE A 148 -11.54 -10.78 -0.45
N SER A 149 -10.34 -10.37 -0.11
CA SER A 149 -9.15 -10.59 -0.93
C SER A 149 -8.00 -11.16 -0.10
N ASN A 150 -6.98 -11.64 -0.81
CA ASN A 150 -5.77 -12.23 -0.23
C ASN A 150 -4.62 -11.21 -0.13
N SER A 151 -4.90 -9.91 -0.16
CA SER A 151 -3.92 -8.81 -0.07
C SER A 151 -2.80 -8.93 -1.12
N SER A 152 -3.19 -9.09 -2.39
CA SER A 152 -2.28 -9.10 -3.54
C SER A 152 -2.77 -8.12 -4.61
N PRO A 153 -2.20 -6.90 -4.71
CA PRO A 153 -2.67 -5.88 -5.65
C PRO A 153 -2.34 -6.17 -7.12
N VAL A 154 -1.64 -7.26 -7.39
CA VAL A 154 -1.10 -7.57 -8.72
C VAL A 154 -2.20 -7.83 -9.72
N GLU A 155 -3.16 -8.67 -9.35
CA GLU A 155 -4.26 -9.11 -10.20
C GLU A 155 -5.13 -7.90 -10.59
N GLY A 156 -5.45 -7.04 -9.62
CA GLY A 156 -6.19 -5.80 -9.86
C GLY A 156 -5.45 -4.84 -10.79
N ILE A 157 -4.14 -4.62 -10.57
CA ILE A 157 -3.32 -3.78 -11.45
C ILE A 157 -3.27 -4.34 -12.87
N VAL A 158 -3.04 -5.65 -13.00
CA VAL A 158 -2.98 -6.33 -14.31
C VAL A 158 -4.32 -6.23 -15.04
N ALA A 159 -5.41 -6.51 -14.34
CA ALA A 159 -6.77 -6.43 -14.88
C ALA A 159 -7.11 -5.01 -15.34
N ALA A 160 -6.79 -4.01 -14.52
CA ALA A 160 -7.02 -2.61 -14.83
C ALA A 160 -6.26 -2.18 -16.10
N ILE A 161 -4.96 -2.47 -16.18
CA ILE A 161 -4.14 -2.09 -17.34
C ILE A 161 -4.64 -2.79 -18.60
N ARG A 162 -4.90 -4.09 -18.55
CA ARG A 162 -5.36 -4.86 -19.72
C ARG A 162 -6.72 -4.42 -20.24
N THR A 163 -7.61 -4.02 -19.34
CA THR A 163 -8.99 -3.66 -19.70
C THR A 163 -9.12 -2.22 -20.16
N PHE A 164 -8.42 -1.29 -19.51
CA PHE A 164 -8.70 0.13 -19.65
C PHE A 164 -7.63 0.91 -20.41
N TYR A 165 -6.43 0.32 -20.61
CA TYR A 165 -5.39 1.02 -21.34
C TYR A 165 -5.81 1.31 -22.78
N SER A 166 -5.67 2.57 -23.17
CA SER A 166 -5.70 3.04 -24.55
C SER A 166 -4.57 4.06 -24.74
N PRO A 167 -3.87 4.06 -25.89
CA PRO A 167 -2.81 5.01 -26.15
C PRO A 167 -3.25 6.49 -26.07
N GLU A 168 -4.54 6.74 -26.25
CA GLU A 168 -5.14 8.08 -26.25
C GLU A 168 -5.53 8.56 -24.85
N ASN A 169 -5.54 7.65 -23.86
CA ASN A 169 -6.05 7.93 -22.53
C ASN A 169 -4.91 8.09 -21.54
N ARG A 170 -4.91 9.19 -20.79
CA ARG A 170 -4.04 9.37 -19.62
C ARG A 170 -4.74 8.82 -18.39
N ILE A 171 -4.22 7.70 -17.89
CA ILE A 171 -4.83 6.96 -16.79
C ILE A 171 -3.90 6.97 -15.57
N SER A 172 -4.43 7.26 -14.40
CA SER A 172 -3.79 7.00 -13.11
C SER A 172 -4.51 5.90 -12.35
N ILE A 173 -3.73 4.94 -11.86
CA ILE A 173 -4.17 3.91 -10.93
C ILE A 173 -3.73 4.33 -9.53
N TYR A 174 -4.65 4.24 -8.55
CA TYR A 174 -4.41 4.44 -7.13
C TYR A 174 -4.62 3.13 -6.40
N VAL A 175 -3.54 2.54 -5.90
CA VAL A 175 -3.56 1.30 -5.13
C VAL A 175 -3.68 1.64 -3.65
N PHE A 176 -4.68 1.08 -2.99
CA PHE A 176 -4.92 1.22 -1.55
C PHE A 176 -4.73 -0.14 -0.89
N GLY A 177 -3.86 -0.22 0.11
CA GLY A 177 -3.63 -1.46 0.83
C GLY A 177 -2.73 -1.27 2.05
N ASP A 178 -2.62 -2.30 2.87
CA ASP A 178 -1.84 -2.31 4.11
C ASP A 178 -0.80 -3.42 4.14
N GLU A 179 -0.98 -4.50 3.38
CA GLU A 179 -0.08 -5.64 3.37
C GLU A 179 0.10 -6.27 1.99
N PHE A 180 1.19 -7.02 1.83
CA PHE A 180 1.45 -7.86 0.67
C PHE A 180 1.87 -9.26 1.11
N THR A 181 1.02 -10.24 0.83
CA THR A 181 1.20 -11.65 1.19
C THR A 181 1.77 -12.51 0.07
N GLY A 182 1.86 -11.98 -1.15
CA GLY A 182 2.40 -12.69 -2.32
C GLY A 182 3.84 -13.18 -2.13
N SER A 183 4.26 -14.17 -2.92
CA SER A 183 5.55 -14.86 -2.77
C SER A 183 6.76 -13.97 -3.09
N SER A 184 6.74 -13.23 -4.19
CA SER A 184 7.90 -12.51 -4.71
C SER A 184 7.55 -11.09 -5.15
N ILE A 185 8.23 -10.10 -4.55
CA ILE A 185 8.17 -8.70 -4.99
C ILE A 185 8.70 -8.56 -6.42
N GLN A 186 9.80 -9.26 -6.75
CA GLN A 186 10.43 -9.15 -8.06
C GLN A 186 9.52 -9.67 -9.18
N GLU A 187 8.83 -10.80 -8.96
CA GLU A 187 7.87 -11.34 -9.95
C GLU A 187 6.72 -10.38 -10.23
N VAL A 188 6.24 -9.68 -9.18
CA VAL A 188 5.21 -8.65 -9.34
C VAL A 188 5.72 -7.50 -10.17
N VAL A 189 6.90 -6.97 -9.83
CA VAL A 189 7.54 -5.87 -10.56
C VAL A 189 7.72 -6.24 -12.03
N ASP A 190 8.27 -7.41 -12.32
CA ASP A 190 8.51 -7.89 -13.69
C ASP A 190 7.18 -8.07 -14.46
N THR A 191 6.15 -8.54 -13.77
CA THR A 191 4.82 -8.70 -14.37
C THR A 191 4.20 -7.36 -14.74
N VAL A 192 4.24 -6.39 -13.83
CA VAL A 192 3.71 -5.05 -14.11
C VAL A 192 4.52 -4.36 -15.20
N GLU A 193 5.86 -4.43 -15.19
CA GLU A 193 6.71 -3.85 -16.24
C GLU A 193 6.41 -4.43 -17.62
N ARG A 194 6.14 -5.73 -17.72
CA ARG A 194 5.83 -6.39 -18.97
C ARG A 194 4.54 -5.88 -19.60
N ILE A 195 3.54 -5.54 -18.80
CA ILE A 195 2.24 -5.07 -19.28
C ILE A 195 2.15 -3.53 -19.35
N ASN A 196 2.82 -2.82 -18.43
CA ASN A 196 2.85 -1.36 -18.36
C ASN A 196 4.09 -0.78 -19.05
N ARG A 197 4.33 -1.23 -20.29
CA ARG A 197 5.50 -0.82 -21.06
C ARG A 197 5.54 0.68 -21.24
N LYS A 198 6.75 1.22 -21.21
CA LYS A 198 7.00 2.61 -21.56
C LYS A 198 6.83 2.83 -23.07
N ASP A 199 6.28 3.96 -23.43
CA ASP A 199 6.18 4.42 -24.81
C ASP A 199 7.53 4.95 -25.33
N ARG A 200 7.54 5.49 -26.56
CA ARG A 200 8.75 6.06 -27.18
C ARG A 200 9.30 7.29 -26.46
N SER A 201 8.49 7.95 -25.64
CA SER A 201 8.90 9.10 -24.81
C SER A 201 9.40 8.67 -23.42
N GLY A 202 9.40 7.36 -23.12
CA GLY A 202 9.80 6.80 -21.83
C GLY A 202 8.69 6.86 -20.76
N GLN A 203 7.46 7.25 -21.14
CA GLN A 203 6.32 7.31 -20.22
C GLN A 203 5.62 5.96 -20.13
N PRO A 204 5.23 5.49 -18.93
CA PRO A 204 4.46 4.27 -18.76
C PRO A 204 3.05 4.43 -19.36
N ARG A 205 2.45 3.32 -19.78
CA ARG A 205 1.07 3.29 -20.32
C ARG A 205 0.04 3.83 -19.35
N VAL A 206 0.19 3.51 -18.08
CA VAL A 206 -0.60 4.07 -16.98
C VAL A 206 0.33 4.45 -15.86
N ARG A 207 -0.02 5.51 -15.13
CA ARG A 207 0.68 5.93 -13.93
C ARG A 207 0.15 5.14 -12.74
N ILE A 208 1.04 4.71 -11.83
CA ILE A 208 0.65 3.94 -10.65
C ILE A 208 1.05 4.72 -9.40
N HIS A 209 0.06 5.11 -8.62
CA HIS A 209 0.19 5.67 -7.28
C HIS A 209 -0.24 4.65 -6.25
N ALA A 210 0.25 4.76 -5.01
CA ALA A 210 -0.23 3.93 -3.93
C ALA A 210 -0.33 4.68 -2.61
N ILE A 211 -1.31 4.29 -1.80
CA ILE A 211 -1.49 4.74 -0.43
C ILE A 211 -1.44 3.51 0.46
N GLY A 212 -0.42 3.48 1.33
CA GLY A 212 -0.24 2.42 2.33
C GLY A 212 -0.90 2.80 3.63
N PHE A 213 -1.71 1.90 4.16
CA PHE A 213 -2.41 2.05 5.43
C PHE A 213 -1.66 1.31 6.55
N PRO A 214 -1.74 1.76 7.80
CA PRO A 214 -1.17 1.03 8.92
C PRO A 214 -1.97 -0.24 9.20
N LEU A 215 -1.27 -1.31 9.53
CA LEU A 215 -1.88 -2.49 10.13
C LEU A 215 -2.40 -2.17 11.55
N GLY A 216 -3.36 -2.95 12.01
CA GLY A 216 -3.86 -2.81 13.37
C GLY A 216 -2.78 -3.07 14.45
N PRO A 217 -3.05 -2.67 15.71
CA PRO A 217 -2.14 -2.91 16.81
C PRO A 217 -1.93 -4.43 17.00
N ASN A 218 -0.70 -4.81 17.36
CA ASN A 218 -0.30 -6.21 17.57
C ASN A 218 -0.32 -7.13 16.33
N VAL A 219 -0.40 -6.57 15.12
CA VAL A 219 -0.24 -7.32 13.88
C VAL A 219 1.22 -7.27 13.46
N PRO A 220 1.84 -8.42 13.08
CA PRO A 220 3.21 -8.42 12.57
C PRO A 220 3.37 -7.49 11.38
N GLN A 221 4.38 -6.60 11.43
CA GLN A 221 4.57 -5.54 10.42
C GLN A 221 5.28 -6.02 9.14
N TYR A 222 5.64 -7.30 9.06
CA TYR A 222 6.44 -7.82 7.95
C TYR A 222 5.75 -7.67 6.59
N THR A 223 4.47 -8.00 6.50
CA THR A 223 3.67 -7.91 5.27
C THR A 223 3.43 -6.46 4.84
N SER A 224 3.29 -5.56 5.82
CA SER A 224 3.20 -4.11 5.58
C SER A 224 4.50 -3.53 5.03
N VAL A 225 5.66 -3.93 5.57
CA VAL A 225 6.97 -3.54 5.03
C VAL A 225 7.14 -4.04 3.60
N ARG A 226 6.71 -5.27 3.31
CA ARG A 226 6.72 -5.82 1.95
C ARG A 226 5.82 -5.03 1.00
N PHE A 227 4.61 -4.67 1.44
CA PHE A 227 3.71 -3.80 0.67
C PHE A 227 4.35 -2.45 0.36
N ALA A 228 4.88 -1.78 1.38
CA ALA A 228 5.53 -0.49 1.21
C ALA A 228 6.74 -0.57 0.25
N THR A 229 7.52 -1.64 0.33
CA THR A 229 8.65 -1.88 -0.57
C THR A 229 8.19 -2.08 -2.00
N LEU A 230 7.21 -2.96 -2.21
CA LEU A 230 6.62 -3.22 -3.53
C LEU A 230 6.05 -1.93 -4.14
N MET A 231 5.22 -1.20 -3.38
CA MET A 231 4.57 0.01 -3.89
C MET A 231 5.55 1.13 -4.19
N ARG A 232 6.61 1.31 -3.40
CA ARG A 232 7.68 2.26 -3.73
C ARG A 232 8.33 1.97 -5.06
N ILE A 233 8.66 0.70 -5.32
CA ILE A 233 9.26 0.28 -6.58
C ILE A 233 8.29 0.49 -7.75
N LEU A 234 7.04 0.03 -7.61
CA LEU A 234 6.04 0.15 -8.67
C LEU A 234 5.74 1.61 -8.99
N CYS A 235 5.50 2.45 -7.97
CA CYS A 235 5.22 3.87 -8.17
C CYS A 235 6.40 4.58 -8.87
N ALA A 236 7.62 4.38 -8.38
CA ALA A 236 8.82 5.01 -8.95
C ALA A 236 9.04 4.61 -10.42
N ARG A 237 8.84 3.34 -10.76
CA ARG A 237 9.04 2.83 -12.13
C ARG A 237 7.91 3.22 -13.08
N ASN A 238 6.72 3.51 -12.54
CA ASN A 238 5.52 3.83 -13.31
C ASN A 238 5.05 5.29 -13.15
N GLY A 239 5.97 6.21 -12.83
CA GLY A 239 5.72 7.66 -12.85
C GLY A 239 4.74 8.17 -11.79
N GLY A 240 4.51 7.40 -10.73
CA GLY A 240 3.62 7.77 -9.64
C GLY A 240 4.33 7.96 -8.31
N THR A 241 3.53 8.04 -7.24
CA THR A 241 4.00 8.36 -5.87
C THR A 241 3.42 7.36 -4.87
N PHE A 242 4.24 6.91 -3.93
CA PHE A 242 3.81 6.14 -2.77
C PHE A 242 3.70 7.02 -1.53
N VAL A 243 2.57 6.95 -0.83
CA VAL A 243 2.32 7.62 0.44
C VAL A 243 2.01 6.57 1.50
N GLY A 244 2.88 6.40 2.48
CA GLY A 244 2.60 5.57 3.65
C GLY A 244 1.95 6.42 4.75
N LEU A 245 0.79 6.00 5.23
CA LEU A 245 0.10 6.64 6.36
C LEU A 245 0.62 6.08 7.67
N THR A 246 0.79 6.94 8.65
CA THR A 246 1.14 6.56 10.02
C THR A 246 -0.11 6.34 10.86
N ASP A 247 0.03 5.54 11.92
CA ASP A 247 -1.03 5.40 12.91
C ASP A 247 -1.02 6.61 13.84
N ASP A 248 -2.04 7.48 13.70
CA ASP A 248 -2.17 8.70 14.52
C ASP A 248 -2.60 8.41 15.98
N SER A 249 -2.89 7.14 16.32
CA SER A 249 -3.29 6.75 17.66
C SER A 249 -2.18 6.91 18.71
N PHE A 250 -0.91 7.02 18.29
CA PHE A 250 0.24 7.28 19.18
C PHE A 250 0.51 8.77 19.45
N GLY A 251 -0.20 9.70 18.77
CA GLY A 251 -0.03 11.16 18.90
C GLY A 251 -0.93 11.86 19.95
N GLY A 252 -1.85 11.14 20.59
CA GLY A 252 -2.89 11.69 21.47
C GLY A 252 -2.60 11.68 22.96
N GLY A 253 -1.35 11.72 23.38
CA GLY A 253 -1.00 11.69 24.80
C GLY A 253 -0.05 12.82 25.22
N ARG A 254 -0.60 14.01 25.52
CA ARG A 254 -0.20 15.01 26.54
C ARG A 254 -0.49 16.43 26.09
N ARG A 255 -1.67 16.90 26.38
CA ARG A 255 -1.90 18.29 26.81
C ARG A 255 -2.69 18.21 28.11
N GLY A 256 -1.97 18.25 29.23
CA GLY A 256 -2.43 18.68 30.52
C GLY A 256 -1.95 20.10 30.73
#